data_29cef7108b74ea8d2dc93693c514bbb1
#
_entry.id   29cef7108b74ea8d2dc93693c514bbb1
#
_cell.length_a   1.000
_cell.length_b   1.000
_cell.length_c   1.000
_cell.angle_alpha   90.00
_cell.angle_beta   90.00
_cell.angle_gamma   90.00
#
_symmetry.space_group_name_H-M   'P 1'
#
loop_
_entity.id
_entity.type
_entity.pdbx_description
1 polymer ?
#
loop_
_entity_poly.entity_id
_entity_poly.type
_entity_poly.pdbx_seq_one_letter_code
_entity_poly.pdbx_strand_id
1 'polypeptide(L)'
;MSKLDELIQELCPDGVEFRPLEQCCNILDRKRKPVTKSAREAGDYPYYGANGIQDYVSDYIFDGTFILVGEDGSVITDRGTPVVTWASGKIWVNNHAHIIEESGDVLLRYLYHYIQTIDVSPLIHGNIPKLTGGDFKVLQIPVPPLPVQRE
;
A
#
# COMPACT_ATOMS: atom_id res chain seq x y z
N MET A 1 11.25 -10.91 -28.06
CA MET A 1 11.53 -10.62 -26.66
C MET A 1 10.96 -9.25 -26.32
N SER A 2 10.29 -9.12 -25.21
CA SER A 2 9.75 -7.83 -24.78
C SER A 2 10.86 -6.90 -24.30
N LYS A 3 10.55 -5.59 -24.23
CA LYS A 3 11.49 -4.62 -23.64
C LYS A 3 11.80 -4.95 -22.17
N LEU A 4 10.81 -5.47 -21.44
CA LEU A 4 11.02 -5.91 -20.05
C LEU A 4 12.03 -7.05 -19.99
N ASP A 5 11.90 -8.06 -20.86
CA ASP A 5 12.85 -9.18 -20.89
C ASP A 5 14.26 -8.70 -21.22
N GLU A 6 14.39 -7.78 -22.18
CA GLU A 6 15.69 -7.20 -22.54
C GLU A 6 16.34 -6.47 -21.38
N LEU A 7 15.57 -5.66 -20.65
CA LEU A 7 16.05 -4.92 -19.48
C LEU A 7 16.47 -5.86 -18.36
N ILE A 8 15.71 -6.92 -18.11
CA ILE A 8 16.06 -7.92 -17.08
C ILE A 8 17.37 -8.61 -17.43
N GLN A 9 17.55 -9.02 -18.69
CA GLN A 9 18.80 -9.67 -19.15
C GLN A 9 20.00 -8.73 -19.04
N GLU A 10 19.81 -7.45 -19.35
CA GLU A 10 20.90 -6.46 -19.33
C GLU A 10 21.29 -6.02 -17.92
N LEU A 11 20.28 -5.69 -17.09
CA LEU A 11 20.48 -5.00 -15.81
C LEU A 11 20.47 -5.94 -14.60
N CYS A 12 19.81 -7.08 -14.68
CA CYS A 12 19.74 -8.05 -13.59
C CYS A 12 19.79 -9.51 -14.08
N PRO A 13 20.89 -9.88 -14.82
CA PRO A 13 21.00 -11.22 -15.39
C PRO A 13 21.07 -12.32 -14.32
N ASP A 14 21.56 -12.02 -13.13
CA ASP A 14 21.71 -12.97 -12.02
C ASP A 14 20.51 -12.96 -11.07
N GLY A 15 19.42 -12.28 -11.43
CA GLY A 15 18.21 -12.21 -10.64
C GLY A 15 18.02 -10.86 -9.94
N VAL A 16 17.04 -10.82 -9.04
CA VAL A 16 16.61 -9.60 -8.38
C VAL A 16 16.68 -9.79 -6.87
N GLU A 17 17.21 -8.79 -6.17
CA GLU A 17 17.22 -8.76 -4.71
C GLU A 17 15.81 -8.57 -4.16
N PHE A 18 15.47 -9.32 -3.09
CA PHE A 18 14.25 -9.13 -2.35
C PHE A 18 14.53 -8.36 -1.07
N ARG A 19 13.66 -7.39 -0.74
CA ARG A 19 13.75 -6.62 0.50
C ARG A 19 12.40 -6.60 1.18
N PRO A 20 12.37 -6.53 2.54
CA PRO A 20 11.10 -6.33 3.24
C PRO A 20 10.49 -4.98 2.87
N LEU A 21 9.16 -4.91 2.82
CA LEU A 21 8.44 -3.72 2.40
C LEU A 21 8.88 -2.46 3.16
N GLU A 22 9.15 -2.57 4.46
CA GLU A 22 9.58 -1.42 5.28
C GLU A 22 10.90 -0.79 4.81
N GLN A 23 11.71 -1.51 4.02
CA GLN A 23 12.93 -0.98 3.40
C GLN A 23 12.70 -0.40 2.01
N CYS A 24 11.49 -0.59 1.45
CA CYS A 24 11.16 -0.16 0.10
C CYS A 24 10.37 1.15 0.06
N CYS A 25 9.83 1.57 1.19
CA CYS A 25 8.95 2.74 1.28
C CYS A 25 8.89 3.25 2.71
N ASN A 26 8.23 4.39 2.90
CA ASN A 26 7.91 4.91 4.23
C ASN A 26 6.51 4.43 4.63
N ILE A 27 6.40 3.73 5.74
CA ILE A 27 5.11 3.31 6.30
C ILE A 27 4.68 4.36 7.31
N LEU A 28 3.55 5.03 7.06
CA LEU A 28 3.08 6.18 7.83
C LEU A 28 1.96 5.82 8.82
N ASP A 29 1.82 4.56 9.16
CA ASP A 29 0.72 4.06 9.99
C ASP A 29 0.57 4.79 11.34
N ARG A 30 1.67 5.24 11.92
CA ARG A 30 1.66 5.96 13.21
C ARG A 30 1.00 7.34 13.12
N LYS A 31 0.85 7.89 11.91
CA LYS A 31 0.25 9.21 11.68
C LYS A 31 -1.24 9.13 11.38
N ARG A 32 -1.79 7.92 11.28
CA ARG A 32 -3.22 7.72 11.05
C ARG A 32 -4.02 8.15 12.28
N LYS A 33 -5.25 8.59 12.05
CA LYS A 33 -6.13 9.01 13.13
C LYS A 33 -7.57 8.58 12.85
N PRO A 34 -8.10 7.60 13.58
CA PRO A 34 -9.51 7.22 13.45
C PRO A 34 -10.40 8.30 14.05
N VAL A 35 -11.52 8.58 13.38
CA VAL A 35 -12.54 9.51 13.87
C VAL A 35 -13.89 8.82 13.75
N THR A 36 -14.62 8.73 14.85
CA THR A 36 -15.96 8.14 14.83
C THR A 36 -16.89 8.95 13.93
N LYS A 37 -17.90 8.30 13.36
CA LYS A 37 -18.83 8.94 12.44
C LYS A 37 -19.49 10.18 13.06
N SER A 38 -19.85 10.12 14.34
CA SER A 38 -20.49 11.23 15.05
C SER A 38 -19.53 12.41 15.30
N ALA A 39 -18.22 12.18 15.32
CA ALA A 39 -17.21 13.21 15.56
C ALA A 39 -16.66 13.82 14.26
N ARG A 40 -17.03 13.29 13.09
CA ARG A 40 -16.57 13.81 11.80
C ARG A 40 -17.35 15.07 11.44
N GLU A 41 -16.60 16.12 11.07
CA GLU A 41 -17.17 17.30 10.44
C GLU A 41 -17.19 17.12 8.93
N ALA A 42 -18.35 17.34 8.30
CA ALA A 42 -18.48 17.23 6.85
C ALA A 42 -17.62 18.27 6.12
N GLY A 43 -17.03 17.88 4.99
CA GLY A 43 -16.18 18.73 4.18
C GLY A 43 -15.88 18.11 2.83
N ASP A 44 -14.76 18.54 2.22
CA ASP A 44 -14.40 18.15 0.85
C ASP A 44 -13.21 17.16 0.79
N TYR A 45 -12.57 16.86 1.91
CA TYR A 45 -11.41 15.98 1.93
C TYR A 45 -11.80 14.53 2.13
N PRO A 46 -11.28 13.60 1.29
CA PRO A 46 -11.59 12.18 1.42
C PRO A 46 -11.13 11.60 2.76
N TYR A 47 -11.97 10.81 3.40
CA TYR A 47 -11.68 10.04 4.59
C TYR A 47 -11.64 8.57 4.20
N TYR A 48 -10.45 7.97 4.25
CA TYR A 48 -10.22 6.61 3.78
C TYR A 48 -10.26 5.58 4.90
N GLY A 49 -10.83 4.42 4.58
CA GLY A 49 -10.77 3.21 5.39
C GLY A 49 -10.10 2.07 4.64
N ALA A 50 -10.35 0.84 5.07
CA ALA A 50 -9.71 -0.36 4.51
C ALA A 50 -10.00 -0.57 3.01
N ASN A 51 -11.14 -0.12 2.53
CA ASN A 51 -11.58 -0.35 1.15
C ASN A 51 -12.04 0.95 0.48
N GLY A 52 -11.16 1.96 0.49
CA GLY A 52 -11.42 3.21 -0.20
C GLY A 52 -12.07 4.28 0.66
N ILE A 53 -12.71 5.25 -0.02
CA ILE A 53 -13.28 6.42 0.63
C ILE A 53 -14.56 6.03 1.39
N GLN A 54 -14.60 6.34 2.69
CA GLN A 54 -15.77 6.12 3.54
C GLN A 54 -16.60 7.37 3.75
N ASP A 55 -15.98 8.56 3.69
CA ASP A 55 -16.62 9.80 4.03
C ASP A 55 -15.81 10.98 3.46
N TYR A 56 -16.34 12.19 3.61
CA TYR A 56 -15.65 13.43 3.27
C TYR A 56 -15.68 14.33 4.49
N VAL A 57 -14.51 14.84 4.88
CA VAL A 57 -14.34 15.60 6.12
C VAL A 57 -13.77 16.99 5.87
N SER A 58 -13.83 17.84 6.90
CA SER A 58 -13.46 19.26 6.80
C SER A 58 -11.96 19.53 6.87
N ASP A 59 -11.15 18.51 7.19
CA ASP A 59 -9.71 18.66 7.35
C ASP A 59 -8.97 17.46 6.75
N TYR A 60 -7.64 17.56 6.68
CA TYR A 60 -6.78 16.49 6.18
C TYR A 60 -5.56 16.31 7.09
N ILE A 61 -4.95 15.13 7.07
CA ILE A 61 -3.74 14.84 7.83
C ILE A 61 -2.57 14.39 6.94
N PHE A 62 -2.84 14.13 5.66
CA PHE A 62 -1.82 13.78 4.68
C PHE A 62 -2.01 14.63 3.43
N ASP A 63 -0.90 15.01 2.80
CA ASP A 63 -0.91 15.70 1.52
C ASP A 63 0.23 15.14 0.66
N GLY A 64 -0.12 14.45 -0.42
CA GLY A 64 0.86 13.81 -1.30
C GLY A 64 0.24 12.69 -2.11
N THR A 65 1.06 11.69 -2.42
CA THR A 65 0.63 10.50 -3.16
C THR A 65 0.98 9.26 -2.35
N PHE A 66 -0.01 8.39 -2.15
CA PHE A 66 0.10 7.27 -1.24
C PHE A 66 -0.54 6.01 -1.81
N ILE A 67 -0.11 4.85 -1.29
CA ILE A 67 -0.83 3.60 -1.44
C ILE A 67 -1.44 3.25 -0.09
N LEU A 68 -2.72 2.86 -0.09
CA LEU A 68 -3.43 2.37 1.09
C LEU A 68 -3.68 0.88 0.93
N VAL A 69 -3.42 0.11 1.99
CA VAL A 69 -3.60 -1.35 1.99
C VAL A 69 -4.44 -1.72 3.21
N GLY A 70 -5.53 -2.46 3.00
CA GLY A 70 -6.43 -2.84 4.09
C GLY A 70 -5.70 -3.55 5.23
N GLU A 71 -5.89 -3.06 6.46
CA GLU A 71 -5.32 -3.64 7.68
C GLU A 71 -6.29 -4.59 8.37
N ASP A 72 -7.56 -4.20 8.48
CA ASP A 72 -8.60 -5.06 9.06
C ASP A 72 -9.95 -4.84 8.37
N GLY A 73 -10.84 -5.83 8.49
CA GLY A 73 -12.12 -5.85 7.80
C GLY A 73 -11.93 -6.27 6.34
N SER A 74 -11.90 -5.30 5.42
CA SER A 74 -11.68 -5.55 3.99
C SER A 74 -10.18 -5.60 3.69
N VAL A 75 -9.54 -6.77 3.87
CA VAL A 75 -8.09 -6.92 3.73
C VAL A 75 -7.65 -7.72 2.52
N ILE A 76 -8.50 -8.64 2.01
CA ILE A 76 -8.17 -9.45 0.85
C ILE A 76 -9.28 -9.44 -0.19
N THR A 77 -8.87 -9.61 -1.45
CA THR A 77 -9.77 -9.81 -2.59
C THR A 77 -10.16 -11.29 -2.68
N ASP A 78 -11.06 -11.64 -3.62
CA ASP A 78 -11.46 -13.03 -3.87
C ASP A 78 -10.27 -13.92 -4.25
N ARG A 79 -9.17 -13.34 -4.74
CA ARG A 79 -7.95 -14.07 -5.10
C ARG A 79 -6.95 -14.20 -3.96
N GLY A 80 -7.26 -13.67 -2.77
CA GLY A 80 -6.35 -13.70 -1.62
C GLY A 80 -5.26 -12.61 -1.65
N THR A 81 -5.34 -11.68 -2.60
CA THR A 81 -4.40 -10.57 -2.71
C THR A 81 -4.89 -9.38 -1.87
N PRO A 82 -3.97 -8.46 -1.45
CA PRO A 82 -4.38 -7.31 -0.64
C PRO A 82 -5.38 -6.39 -1.35
N VAL A 83 -6.23 -5.74 -0.57
CA VAL A 83 -7.08 -4.64 -1.04
C VAL A 83 -6.21 -3.39 -1.05
N VAL A 84 -5.93 -2.84 -2.23
CA VAL A 84 -4.99 -1.73 -2.44
C VAL A 84 -5.71 -0.56 -3.10
N THR A 85 -5.48 0.65 -2.57
CA THR A 85 -6.05 1.89 -3.10
C THR A 85 -4.93 2.90 -3.37
N TRP A 86 -4.97 3.53 -4.54
CA TRP A 86 -4.11 4.66 -4.87
C TRP A 86 -4.79 5.95 -4.42
N ALA A 87 -4.13 6.73 -3.58
CA ALA A 87 -4.70 7.97 -3.04
C ALA A 87 -3.72 9.12 -3.23
N SER A 88 -4.22 10.26 -3.70
CA SER A 88 -3.39 11.45 -3.91
C SER A 88 -4.13 12.71 -3.49
N GLY A 89 -3.34 13.75 -3.15
CA GLY A 89 -3.86 15.03 -2.68
C GLY A 89 -3.96 15.10 -1.16
N LYS A 90 -4.89 15.91 -0.68
CA LYS A 90 -5.14 16.11 0.76
C LYS A 90 -6.17 15.12 1.23
N ILE A 91 -5.78 14.22 2.14
CA ILE A 91 -6.61 13.10 2.57
C ILE A 91 -6.52 12.88 4.08
N TRP A 92 -7.48 12.12 4.60
CA TRP A 92 -7.49 11.62 5.96
C TRP A 92 -7.57 10.09 5.91
N VAL A 93 -6.81 9.39 6.75
CA VAL A 93 -6.80 7.92 6.79
C VAL A 93 -7.03 7.45 8.21
N ASN A 94 -7.95 6.49 8.38
CA ASN A 94 -8.23 5.87 9.67
C ASN A 94 -7.27 4.67 9.93
N ASN A 95 -7.50 3.95 11.03
CA ASN A 95 -6.66 2.82 11.44
C ASN A 95 -7.02 1.49 10.78
N HIS A 96 -7.91 1.46 9.80
CA HIS A 96 -8.28 0.23 9.07
C HIS A 96 -7.49 0.05 7.77
N ALA A 97 -6.61 0.98 7.44
CA ALA A 97 -5.75 0.89 6.26
C ALA A 97 -4.31 1.24 6.62
N HIS A 98 -3.37 0.44 6.12
CA HIS A 98 -1.95 0.83 6.10
C HIS A 98 -1.77 1.93 5.07
N ILE A 99 -0.84 2.86 5.32
CA ILE A 99 -0.52 3.92 4.37
C ILE A 99 0.98 3.99 4.13
N ILE A 100 1.37 3.99 2.86
CA ILE A 100 2.78 4.05 2.46
C ILE A 100 3.00 5.17 1.44
N GLU A 101 4.21 5.76 1.49
CA GLU A 101 4.68 6.74 0.52
C GLU A 101 6.03 6.32 -0.05
N GLU A 102 6.40 6.90 -1.20
CA GLU A 102 7.68 6.61 -1.85
C GLU A 102 8.84 7.15 -1.02
N SER A 103 9.88 6.29 -0.84
CA SER A 103 11.10 6.69 -0.13
C SER A 103 12.26 7.03 -1.07
N GLY A 104 12.19 6.64 -2.36
CA GLY A 104 13.16 7.01 -3.38
C GLY A 104 13.66 5.88 -4.26
N ASP A 105 14.10 4.75 -3.68
CA ASP A 105 14.73 3.66 -4.44
C ASP A 105 13.73 2.75 -5.15
N VAL A 106 12.48 2.73 -4.70
CA VAL A 106 11.43 1.89 -5.26
C VAL A 106 10.26 2.78 -5.65
N LEU A 107 9.86 2.70 -6.92
CA LEU A 107 8.76 3.52 -7.42
C LEU A 107 7.45 3.11 -6.76
N LEU A 108 6.67 4.09 -6.32
CA LEU A 108 5.39 3.84 -5.67
C LEU A 108 4.43 3.09 -6.62
N ARG A 109 4.41 3.43 -7.90
CA ARG A 109 3.58 2.76 -8.90
C ARG A 109 3.99 1.30 -9.08
N TYR A 110 5.28 0.99 -9.01
CA TYR A 110 5.76 -0.39 -9.04
C TYR A 110 5.22 -1.17 -7.83
N LEU A 111 5.32 -0.58 -6.63
CA LEU A 111 4.78 -1.19 -5.41
C LEU A 111 3.26 -1.38 -5.51
N TYR A 112 2.55 -0.39 -6.06
CA TYR A 112 1.10 -0.46 -6.25
C TYR A 112 0.70 -1.71 -7.05
N HIS A 113 1.39 -1.97 -8.14
CA HIS A 113 1.10 -3.15 -8.97
C HIS A 113 1.59 -4.44 -8.33
N TYR A 114 2.80 -4.44 -7.75
CA TYR A 114 3.38 -5.66 -7.19
C TYR A 114 2.61 -6.16 -5.97
N ILE A 115 2.26 -5.29 -5.04
CA ILE A 115 1.54 -5.68 -3.81
C ILE A 115 0.23 -6.39 -4.16
N GLN A 116 -0.43 -5.98 -5.22
CA GLN A 116 -1.67 -6.60 -5.68
C GLN A 116 -1.50 -8.02 -6.24
N THR A 117 -0.27 -8.49 -6.39
CA THR A 117 0.03 -9.85 -6.87
C THR A 117 0.38 -10.82 -5.74
N ILE A 118 0.58 -10.33 -4.53
CA ILE A 118 1.02 -11.16 -3.40
C ILE A 118 -0.18 -11.89 -2.80
N ASP A 119 -0.07 -13.21 -2.64
CA ASP A 119 -1.07 -13.97 -1.88
C ASP A 119 -0.79 -13.80 -0.39
N VAL A 120 -1.62 -13.03 0.29
CA VAL A 120 -1.50 -12.80 1.73
C VAL A 120 -2.50 -13.62 2.55
N SER A 121 -3.29 -14.48 1.90
CA SER A 121 -4.30 -15.29 2.60
C SER A 121 -3.74 -16.11 3.76
N PRO A 122 -2.51 -16.68 3.69
CA PRO A 122 -1.93 -17.39 4.83
C PRO A 122 -1.65 -16.51 6.05
N LEU A 123 -1.56 -15.19 5.86
CA LEU A 123 -1.28 -14.23 6.94
C LEU A 123 -2.56 -13.74 7.62
N ILE A 124 -3.72 -13.91 6.99
CA ILE A 124 -4.99 -13.38 7.48
C ILE A 124 -5.62 -14.37 8.45
N HIS A 125 -5.92 -13.88 9.66
CA HIS A 125 -6.55 -14.69 10.70
C HIS A 125 -7.35 -13.82 11.68
N GLY A 126 -8.12 -14.47 12.56
CA GLY A 126 -8.96 -13.79 13.53
C GLY A 126 -10.42 -13.70 13.08
N ASN A 127 -11.32 -13.33 13.99
CA ASN A 127 -12.75 -13.16 13.69
C ASN A 127 -12.99 -12.01 12.73
N ILE A 128 -12.25 -10.91 12.91
CA ILE A 128 -12.17 -9.82 11.93
C ILE A 128 -10.86 -10.03 11.19
N PRO A 129 -10.90 -10.24 9.86
CA PRO A 129 -9.67 -10.46 9.10
C PRO A 129 -8.71 -9.29 9.26
N LYS A 130 -7.43 -9.61 9.52
CA LYS A 130 -6.38 -8.59 9.70
C LYS A 130 -5.13 -8.94 8.91
N LEU A 131 -4.56 -7.92 8.28
CA LEU A 131 -3.16 -7.92 7.83
C LEU A 131 -2.40 -7.01 8.80
N THR A 132 -1.79 -7.60 9.83
CA THR A 132 -1.13 -6.83 10.89
C THR A 132 0.03 -6.00 10.38
N GLY A 133 0.37 -4.92 11.10
CA GLY A 133 1.55 -4.11 10.76
C GLY A 133 2.84 -4.93 10.76
N GLY A 134 2.97 -5.89 11.69
CA GLY A 134 4.12 -6.78 11.74
C GLY A 134 4.29 -7.66 10.51
N ASP A 135 3.20 -8.23 10.00
CA ASP A 135 3.21 -9.05 8.79
C ASP A 135 3.34 -8.18 7.53
N PHE A 136 2.69 -7.02 7.51
CA PHE A 136 2.72 -6.11 6.37
C PHE A 136 4.13 -5.59 6.07
N LYS A 137 4.82 -5.08 7.09
CA LYS A 137 6.14 -4.44 6.91
C LYS A 137 7.23 -5.39 6.43
N VAL A 138 7.07 -6.69 6.64
CA VAL A 138 8.07 -7.71 6.24
C VAL A 138 7.70 -8.44 4.94
N LEU A 139 6.64 -8.03 4.24
CA LEU A 139 6.34 -8.57 2.91
C LEU A 139 7.56 -8.44 2.01
N GLN A 140 7.92 -9.51 1.32
CA GLN A 140 9.12 -9.51 0.48
C GLN A 140 8.84 -8.92 -0.89
N ILE A 141 9.58 -7.88 -1.23
CA ILE A 141 9.43 -7.13 -2.47
C ILE A 141 10.68 -7.31 -3.33
N PRO A 142 10.55 -7.80 -4.57
CA PRO A 142 11.69 -7.82 -5.49
C PRO A 142 12.00 -6.39 -5.93
N VAL A 143 13.27 -6.00 -5.85
CA VAL A 143 13.70 -4.63 -6.14
C VAL A 143 14.66 -4.65 -7.33
N PRO A 144 14.14 -4.69 -8.57
CA PRO A 144 14.98 -4.57 -9.76
C PRO A 144 15.46 -3.14 -9.95
N PRO A 145 16.44 -2.90 -10.82
CA PRO A 145 16.84 -1.54 -11.20
C PRO A 145 15.64 -0.71 -11.69
N LEU A 146 15.69 0.61 -11.49
CA LEU A 146 14.58 1.51 -11.83
C LEU A 146 14.04 1.35 -13.26
N PRO A 147 14.88 1.16 -14.31
CA PRO A 147 14.32 0.95 -15.65
C PRO A 147 13.40 -0.28 -15.75
N VAL A 148 13.70 -1.35 -14.98
CA VAL A 148 12.86 -2.54 -14.93
C VAL A 148 11.55 -2.25 -14.18
N GLN A 149 11.63 -1.50 -13.08
CA GLN A 149 10.43 -1.12 -12.31
C GLN A 149 9.43 -0.33 -13.16
N ARG A 150 9.91 0.49 -14.10
CA ARG A 150 9.07 1.33 -14.96
C ARG A 150 8.32 0.54 -16.04
N GLU A 151 8.77 -0.67 -16.36
CA GLU A 151 8.11 -1.52 -17.36
C GLU A 151 7.11 -2.48 -16.69
#